data_28b50c531f132aeff6064e9874f319a5
#
_entry.id   28b50c531f132aeff6064e9874f319a5
#
_cell.length_a   1.000
_cell.length_b   1.000
_cell.length_c   1.000
_cell.angle_alpha   90.00
_cell.angle_beta   90.00
_cell.angle_gamma   90.00
#
_symmetry.space_group_name_H-M   'P 1'
#
loop_
_entity.id
_entity.type
_entity.pdbx_description
1 polymer ?
#
loop_
_entity_poly.entity_id
_entity_poly.type
_entity_poly.pdbx_seq_one_letter_code
_entity_poly.pdbx_strand_id
1 'polypeptide(L)'
;MIQQETFLKVADNTGAKEIKTIRVLGGSRKRYAGIGDVIVASVKKAAPNGQVKKGDVVKAVVVRSKQGLRREDGSYIRFDENAAVIIRDDKNPRGTRIFGPVARELRDNGYLKIVSLAPESL
;
A
#
# COMPACT_ATOMS: atom_id res chain seq x y z
N MET A 1 13.45 1.49 -2.31
CA MET A 1 12.94 0.74 -1.13
C MET A 1 12.09 1.64 -0.28
N ILE A 2 11.03 1.09 0.27
CA ILE A 2 10.14 1.84 1.15
C ILE A 2 10.63 1.71 2.58
N GLN A 3 10.93 2.84 3.20
CA GLN A 3 11.46 2.92 4.56
C GLN A 3 10.84 4.12 5.26
N GLN A 4 11.27 4.40 6.49
CA GLN A 4 10.84 5.62 7.17
C GLN A 4 11.08 6.84 6.27
N GLU A 5 10.10 7.74 6.28
CA GLU A 5 10.09 9.00 5.52
C GLU A 5 9.92 8.83 4.00
N THR A 6 9.68 7.64 3.50
CA THR A 6 9.33 7.45 2.10
C THR A 6 7.89 7.89 1.84
N PHE A 7 7.69 8.69 0.80
CA PHE A 7 6.36 9.08 0.34
C PHE A 7 5.79 8.02 -0.61
N LEU A 8 4.50 7.75 -0.47
CA LEU A 8 3.78 6.83 -1.36
C LEU A 8 2.49 7.48 -1.82
N LYS A 9 2.07 7.12 -3.02
CA LYS A 9 0.73 7.47 -3.48
C LYS A 9 -0.28 6.51 -2.87
N VAL A 10 -1.52 6.97 -2.72
CA VAL A 10 -2.60 6.14 -2.21
C VAL A 10 -3.45 5.70 -3.39
N ALA A 11 -3.65 4.39 -3.52
CA ALA A 11 -4.30 3.78 -4.68
C ALA A 11 -5.78 3.46 -4.41
N ASP A 12 -6.41 4.16 -3.48
CA ASP A 12 -7.82 3.91 -3.15
C ASP A 12 -8.63 5.21 -3.09
N ASN A 13 -9.93 5.06 -2.84
CA ASN A 13 -10.86 6.18 -2.81
C ASN A 13 -11.20 6.67 -1.41
N THR A 14 -10.32 6.48 -0.43
CA THR A 14 -10.52 6.98 0.93
C THR A 14 -10.40 8.50 1.05
N GLY A 15 -9.89 9.14 0.01
CA GLY A 15 -9.63 10.58 0.01
C GLY A 15 -8.17 10.94 0.24
N ALA A 16 -7.38 10.07 0.84
CA ALA A 16 -5.95 10.29 0.96
C ALA A 16 -5.31 10.18 -0.42
N LYS A 17 -4.37 11.08 -0.72
CA LYS A 17 -3.66 11.12 -2.00
C LYS A 17 -2.19 10.76 -1.86
N GLU A 18 -1.58 11.18 -0.76
CA GLU A 18 -0.17 10.92 -0.50
C GLU A 18 0.03 10.68 0.99
N ILE A 19 0.82 9.67 1.30
CA ILE A 19 1.18 9.33 2.67
C ILE A 19 2.70 9.27 2.81
N LYS A 20 3.17 9.50 4.03
CA LYS A 20 4.60 9.42 4.37
C LYS A 20 4.80 8.32 5.40
N THR A 21 5.69 7.38 5.10
CA THR A 21 5.97 6.26 5.99
C THR A 21 6.58 6.74 7.30
N ILE A 22 5.95 6.36 8.41
CA ILE A 22 6.49 6.60 9.76
C ILE A 22 7.26 5.37 10.21
N ARG A 23 6.73 4.18 9.98
CA ARG A 23 7.30 2.94 10.48
C ARG A 23 6.92 1.77 9.58
N VAL A 24 7.83 0.81 9.44
CA VAL A 24 7.57 -0.47 8.76
C VAL A 24 7.26 -1.51 9.82
N LEU A 25 6.10 -2.17 9.71
CA LEU A 25 5.69 -3.22 10.63
C LEU A 25 6.23 -4.58 10.17
N GLY A 26 6.32 -5.53 11.08
CA GLY A 26 6.71 -6.90 10.77
C GLY A 26 7.97 -7.40 11.46
N GLY A 27 8.40 -6.73 12.53
CA GLY A 27 9.54 -7.18 13.32
C GLY A 27 10.41 -6.04 13.80
N SER A 28 11.15 -6.27 14.88
CA SER A 28 11.91 -5.21 15.55
C SER A 28 13.08 -4.66 14.73
N ARG A 29 13.53 -5.40 13.70
CA ARG A 29 14.64 -4.99 12.85
C ARG A 29 14.24 -4.73 11.40
N LYS A 30 12.96 -4.73 11.11
CA LYS A 30 12.51 -4.53 9.73
C LYS A 30 12.65 -3.06 9.36
N ARG A 31 13.48 -2.78 8.36
CA ARG A 31 13.78 -1.42 7.90
C ARG A 31 13.05 -1.05 6.62
N TYR A 32 12.78 -2.02 5.77
CA TYR A 32 12.26 -1.78 4.43
C TYR A 32 10.97 -2.55 4.21
N ALA A 33 10.02 -1.92 3.55
CA ALA A 33 8.76 -2.54 3.15
C ALA A 33 8.83 -2.88 1.66
N GLY A 34 8.34 -4.06 1.33
CA GLY A 34 8.10 -4.48 -0.03
C GLY A 34 6.61 -4.66 -0.27
N ILE A 35 6.26 -5.18 -1.45
CA ILE A 35 4.86 -5.46 -1.79
C ILE A 35 4.29 -6.45 -0.79
N GLY A 36 3.12 -6.14 -0.24
CA GLY A 36 2.45 -6.96 0.76
C GLY A 36 2.80 -6.65 2.20
N ASP A 37 3.78 -5.80 2.44
CA ASP A 37 4.15 -5.38 3.78
C ASP A 37 3.26 -4.23 4.26
N VAL A 38 3.04 -4.17 5.58
CA VAL A 38 2.22 -3.13 6.20
C VAL A 38 3.11 -2.04 6.77
N ILE A 39 2.73 -0.80 6.54
CA ILE A 39 3.40 0.36 7.10
C ILE A 39 2.43 1.19 7.92
N VAL A 40 2.97 1.95 8.87
CA VAL A 40 2.26 3.03 9.54
C VAL A 40 2.69 4.32 8.86
N ALA A 41 1.74 5.14 8.47
CA ALA A 41 2.03 6.35 7.71
C ALA A 41 1.15 7.51 8.16
N SER A 42 1.64 8.74 7.92
CA SER A 42 0.84 9.94 8.11
C SER A 42 0.33 10.44 6.77
N VAL A 43 -0.91 10.90 6.73
CA VAL A 43 -1.52 11.44 5.51
C VAL A 43 -0.99 12.84 5.29
N LYS A 44 -0.35 13.08 4.16
CA LYS A 44 0.23 14.38 3.80
C LYS A 44 -0.64 15.20 2.86
N LYS A 45 -1.38 14.52 1.98
CA LYS A 45 -2.34 15.16 1.08
C LYS A 45 -3.62 14.34 1.08
N ALA A 46 -4.75 15.02 1.20
CA ALA A 46 -6.06 14.38 1.21
C ALA A 46 -7.11 15.31 0.63
N ALA A 47 -8.16 14.71 0.05
CA ALA A 47 -9.33 15.45 -0.41
C ALA A 47 -10.12 15.98 0.80
N PRO A 48 -10.74 17.18 0.71
CA PRO A 48 -11.43 17.78 1.86
C PRO A 48 -12.58 16.94 2.42
N ASN A 49 -13.25 16.17 1.57
CA ASN A 49 -14.44 15.40 1.93
C ASN A 49 -14.19 13.89 2.06
N GLY A 50 -12.92 13.46 2.15
CA GLY A 50 -12.58 12.05 2.25
C GLY A 50 -12.77 11.48 3.65
N GLN A 51 -12.77 10.16 3.75
CA GLN A 51 -12.81 9.45 5.03
C GLN A 51 -11.57 9.71 5.88
N VAL A 52 -10.44 9.95 5.22
CA VAL A 52 -9.15 10.17 5.84
C VAL A 52 -8.72 11.60 5.57
N LYS A 53 -8.23 12.28 6.60
CA LYS A 53 -7.86 13.69 6.51
C LYS A 53 -6.37 13.88 6.64
N LYS A 54 -5.87 15.01 6.16
CA LYS A 54 -4.47 15.39 6.31
C LYS A 54 -4.08 15.37 7.78
N GLY A 55 -2.95 14.76 8.09
CA GLY A 55 -2.44 14.62 9.45
C GLY A 55 -2.84 13.33 10.15
N ASP A 56 -3.80 12.58 9.61
CA ASP A 56 -4.18 11.30 10.21
C ASP A 56 -3.04 10.29 10.12
N VAL A 57 -2.95 9.43 11.12
CA VAL A 57 -2.02 8.30 11.13
C VAL A 57 -2.81 7.05 10.78
N VAL A 58 -2.36 6.33 9.74
CA VAL A 58 -3.09 5.18 9.20
C VAL A 58 -2.15 4.01 8.99
N LYS A 59 -2.72 2.81 8.92
CA LYS A 59 -2.01 1.63 8.43
C LYS A 59 -2.31 1.44 6.96
N ALA A 60 -1.29 1.05 6.21
CA ALA A 60 -1.43 0.81 4.78
C ALA A 60 -0.59 -0.39 4.36
N VAL A 61 -1.05 -1.08 3.33
CA VAL A 61 -0.31 -2.18 2.72
C VAL A 61 0.26 -1.72 1.38
N VAL A 62 1.52 -2.04 1.13
CA VAL A 62 2.19 -1.66 -0.12
C VAL A 62 1.67 -2.57 -1.23
N VAL A 63 1.09 -1.97 -2.27
CA VAL A 63 0.51 -2.71 -3.40
C VAL A 63 1.35 -2.59 -4.68
N ARG A 64 2.16 -1.54 -4.80
CA ARG A 64 3.08 -1.32 -5.91
C ARG A 64 4.41 -0.80 -5.39
N SER A 65 5.50 -1.19 -6.04
CA SER A 65 6.84 -0.73 -5.67
C SER A 65 7.70 -0.56 -6.91
N LYS A 66 8.45 0.52 -6.96
CA LYS A 66 9.42 0.78 -8.04
C LYS A 66 10.55 -0.25 -8.03
N GLN A 67 10.93 -0.73 -6.86
CA GLN A 67 11.96 -1.76 -6.76
C GLN A 67 11.49 -3.10 -7.29
N GLY A 68 10.19 -3.36 -7.14
CA GLY A 68 9.58 -4.57 -7.68
C GLY A 68 9.77 -5.80 -6.83
N LEU A 69 9.45 -6.92 -7.42
CA LEU A 69 9.44 -8.22 -6.75
C LEU A 69 9.91 -9.29 -7.71
N ARG A 70 10.87 -10.12 -7.27
CA ARG A 70 11.30 -11.30 -8.02
C ARG A 70 10.39 -12.46 -7.64
N ARG A 71 9.87 -13.16 -8.64
CA ARG A 71 8.99 -14.31 -8.45
C ARG A 71 9.77 -15.62 -8.54
N GLU A 72 9.17 -16.69 -7.99
CA GLU A 72 9.80 -18.01 -7.95
C GLU A 72 10.08 -18.59 -9.34
N ASP A 73 9.27 -18.23 -10.34
CA ASP A 73 9.44 -18.71 -11.72
C ASP A 73 10.55 -17.97 -12.47
N GLY A 74 11.28 -17.08 -11.80
CA GLY A 74 12.33 -16.28 -12.40
C GLY A 74 11.88 -14.98 -13.03
N SER A 75 10.58 -14.73 -13.11
CA SER A 75 10.08 -13.45 -13.62
C SER A 75 10.25 -12.34 -12.58
N TYR A 76 10.13 -11.09 -13.03
CA TYR A 76 10.31 -9.93 -12.21
C TYR A 76 9.23 -8.90 -12.55
N ILE A 77 8.56 -8.38 -11.53
CA ILE A 77 7.56 -7.35 -11.72
C ILE A 77 8.02 -6.04 -11.09
N ARG A 78 7.89 -4.95 -11.83
CA ARG A 78 8.17 -3.60 -11.34
C ARG A 78 7.05 -2.67 -11.73
N PHE A 79 6.84 -1.66 -10.91
CA PHE A 79 5.84 -0.63 -11.15
C PHE A 79 6.52 0.74 -11.30
N ASP A 80 5.81 1.68 -11.91
CA ASP A 80 6.34 3.03 -12.15
C ASP A 80 6.34 3.89 -10.88
N GLU A 81 5.61 3.47 -9.86
CA GLU A 81 5.47 4.25 -8.64
C GLU A 81 5.32 3.36 -7.42
N ASN A 82 5.61 3.92 -6.25
CA ASN A 82 5.29 3.29 -4.98
C ASN A 82 3.87 3.68 -4.59
N ALA A 83 3.03 2.71 -4.31
CA ALA A 83 1.65 2.96 -3.92
C ALA A 83 1.19 2.02 -2.83
N ALA A 84 0.27 2.49 -2.00
CA ALA A 84 -0.27 1.75 -0.89
C ALA A 84 -1.79 1.92 -0.83
N VAL A 85 -2.44 0.99 -0.16
CA VAL A 85 -3.87 1.02 0.11
C VAL A 85 -4.06 1.09 1.62
N ILE A 86 -4.90 2.01 2.08
CA ILE A 86 -5.18 2.18 3.50
C ILE A 86 -6.06 1.03 3.96
N ILE A 87 -5.66 0.37 5.05
CA ILE A 87 -6.34 -0.81 5.57
C ILE A 87 -6.80 -0.59 7.01
N ARG A 88 -7.74 -1.42 7.43
CA ARG A 88 -8.18 -1.54 8.82
C ARG A 88 -7.28 -2.55 9.54
N ASP A 89 -7.46 -2.68 10.84
CA ASP A 89 -6.69 -3.64 11.65
C ASP A 89 -6.95 -5.10 11.24
N ASP A 90 -8.09 -5.39 10.62
CA ASP A 90 -8.47 -6.72 10.16
C ASP A 90 -8.01 -7.03 8.74
N LYS A 91 -7.11 -6.25 8.18
CA LYS A 91 -6.57 -6.39 6.82
C LYS A 91 -7.57 -6.08 5.69
N ASN A 92 -8.72 -5.53 6.03
CA ASN A 92 -9.68 -5.10 5.00
C ASN A 92 -9.39 -3.67 4.57
N PRO A 93 -9.56 -3.34 3.28
CA PRO A 93 -9.35 -1.96 2.83
C PRO A 93 -10.43 -1.04 3.41
N ARG A 94 -10.05 0.18 3.74
CA ARG A 94 -11.00 1.19 4.22
C ARG A 94 -11.83 1.75 3.08
N GLY A 95 -11.27 1.81 1.89
CA GLY A 95 -11.97 2.28 0.71
C GLY A 95 -12.78 1.18 0.04
N THR A 96 -13.58 1.57 -0.94
CA THR A 96 -14.43 0.66 -1.71
C THR A 96 -13.91 0.43 -3.13
N ARG A 97 -12.92 1.21 -3.57
CA ARG A 97 -12.33 1.10 -4.91
C ARG A 97 -10.82 1.18 -4.82
N ILE A 98 -10.18 0.45 -5.73
CA ILE A 98 -8.71 0.47 -5.88
C ILE A 98 -8.41 0.98 -7.30
N PHE A 99 -7.43 1.87 -7.41
CA PHE A 99 -7.02 2.47 -8.68
C PHE A 99 -5.71 1.86 -9.15
N GLY A 100 -5.68 1.49 -10.42
CA GLY A 100 -4.49 0.92 -11.04
C GLY A 100 -4.23 -0.53 -10.66
N PRO A 101 -3.16 -1.12 -11.22
CA PRO A 101 -2.85 -2.53 -10.98
C PRO A 101 -2.26 -2.75 -9.59
N VAL A 102 -2.42 -3.96 -9.08
CA VAL A 102 -1.77 -4.41 -7.84
C VAL A 102 -1.03 -5.71 -8.14
N ALA A 103 -0.05 -6.04 -7.32
CA ALA A 103 0.66 -7.30 -7.45
C ALA A 103 -0.21 -8.45 -6.95
N ARG A 104 -0.23 -9.58 -7.68
CA ARG A 104 -1.05 -10.72 -7.32
C ARG A 104 -0.62 -11.41 -6.02
N GLU A 105 0.60 -11.17 -5.56
CA GLU A 105 1.12 -11.70 -4.30
C GLU A 105 0.33 -11.25 -3.08
N LEU A 106 -0.44 -10.17 -3.20
CA LEU A 106 -1.31 -9.71 -2.12
C LEU A 106 -2.36 -10.75 -1.73
N ARG A 107 -2.81 -11.58 -2.68
CA ARG A 107 -3.75 -12.67 -2.41
C ARG A 107 -3.14 -13.66 -1.41
N ASP A 108 -1.89 -14.03 -1.60
CA ASP A 108 -1.19 -15.00 -0.75
C ASP A 108 -0.91 -14.45 0.63
N ASN A 109 -0.84 -13.13 0.77
CA ASN A 109 -0.59 -12.45 2.04
C ASN A 109 -1.88 -12.12 2.82
N GLY A 110 -3.04 -12.58 2.36
CA GLY A 110 -4.30 -12.39 3.06
C GLY A 110 -5.08 -11.13 2.66
N TYR A 111 -4.70 -10.48 1.56
CA TYR A 111 -5.37 -9.28 1.08
C TYR A 111 -6.26 -9.57 -0.13
N LEU A 112 -7.03 -10.64 -0.07
CA LEU A 112 -7.88 -11.09 -1.16
C LEU A 112 -8.89 -10.00 -1.57
N LYS A 113 -9.44 -9.27 -0.61
CA LYS A 113 -10.43 -8.23 -0.92
C LYS A 113 -9.80 -7.09 -1.73
N ILE A 114 -8.56 -6.72 -1.44
CA ILE A 114 -7.85 -5.71 -2.22
C ILE A 114 -7.66 -6.18 -3.66
N VAL A 115 -7.24 -7.43 -3.84
CA VAL A 115 -7.06 -7.99 -5.18
C VAL A 115 -8.38 -8.02 -5.94
N SER A 116 -9.49 -8.36 -5.27
CA SER A 116 -10.80 -8.43 -5.92
C SER A 116 -11.35 -7.05 -6.30
N LEU A 117 -10.99 -6.00 -5.57
CA LEU A 117 -11.41 -4.64 -5.87
C LEU A 117 -10.53 -3.96 -6.93
N ALA A 118 -9.32 -4.45 -7.13
CA ALA A 118 -8.39 -3.85 -8.08
C ALA A 118 -8.85 -4.16 -9.52
N PRO A 119 -8.67 -3.20 -10.45
CA PRO A 119 -9.04 -3.42 -11.85
C PRO A 119 -8.16 -4.46 -12.53
N GLU A 120 -6.95 -4.67 -12.03
CA GLU A 120 -6.01 -5.61 -12.62
C GLU A 120 -5.03 -6.09 -11.56
N SER A 121 -4.75 -7.40 -11.54
CA SER A 121 -3.69 -7.93 -10.69
C SER A 121 -2.58 -8.53 -11.58
N LEU A 122 -1.39 -8.05 -11.41
CA LEU A 122 -0.21 -8.45 -12.19
C LEU A 122 0.69 -9.40 -11.35
#